data_403e65088617cdde682eaed6ef217b50
#
_entry.id   403e65088617cdde682eaed6ef217b50
#
_cell.length_a   1.000
_cell.length_b   1.000
_cell.length_c   1.000
_cell.angle_alpha   90.00
_cell.angle_beta   90.00
_cell.angle_gamma   90.00
#
_symmetry.space_group_name_H-M   'P 1'
#
loop_
_entity.id
_entity.type
_entity.pdbx_description
1 polymer ?
#
loop_
_entity_poly.entity_id
_entity_poly.type
_entity_poly.pdbx_seq_one_letter_code
_entity_poly.pdbx_strand_id
1 'polypeptide(L)'
;MEDKKILVIEDEKPIADILKYGFEKEGFRVQCAYTGSEGFAMASKNPPDLVLLDWMLPDINGVDVCRMLTEQYRIPIIMLTARGSVEDKLYGLESGADDYITKPFDLREVVARVRTILRRFDKARGLSEDKHLVCGHLTVTEQEHCVYKHDELLNLTPKEYELLLCFLKHPRQVFTRTALLDQIWGYDFAGDTRTVDIHVQRIRKKAGLEGMLVTVFGVGYKYVPQ
;
A
#
# COMPACT_ATOMS: atom_id res chain seq x y z
N MET A 1 -16.44 -2.83 -10.35
CA MET A 1 -15.96 -2.00 -9.23
C MET A 1 -17.11 -1.44 -8.39
N GLU A 2 -18.33 -1.70 -8.81
CA GLU A 2 -19.50 -1.39 -8.00
C GLU A 2 -19.46 -2.25 -6.75
N ASP A 3 -19.71 -1.65 -5.59
CA ASP A 3 -19.79 -2.29 -4.27
C ASP A 3 -18.53 -2.30 -3.37
N LYS A 4 -17.39 -1.72 -3.82
CA LYS A 4 -16.18 -1.60 -3.00
C LYS A 4 -16.39 -0.60 -1.86
N LYS A 5 -15.85 -0.95 -0.68
CA LYS A 5 -15.98 -0.16 0.55
C LYS A 5 -14.72 0.69 0.75
N ILE A 6 -14.91 1.99 0.89
CA ILE A 6 -13.85 2.93 1.26
C ILE A 6 -14.13 3.46 2.65
N LEU A 7 -13.15 3.45 3.52
CA LEU A 7 -13.19 4.12 4.81
C LEU A 7 -12.35 5.40 4.70
N VAL A 8 -12.98 6.54 4.98
CA VAL A 8 -12.34 7.85 5.08
C VAL A 8 -12.17 8.17 6.56
N ILE A 9 -10.94 8.40 7.01
CA ILE A 9 -10.61 8.79 8.38
C ILE A 9 -10.04 10.21 8.29
N GLU A 10 -10.87 11.21 8.56
CA GLU A 10 -10.58 12.63 8.34
C GLU A 10 -11.40 13.45 9.35
N ASP A 11 -10.74 14.29 10.16
CA ASP A 11 -11.42 15.07 11.19
C ASP A 11 -12.11 16.32 10.65
N GLU A 12 -11.63 16.87 9.53
CA GLU A 12 -12.27 17.98 8.85
C GLU A 12 -13.52 17.51 8.07
N LYS A 13 -14.71 17.67 8.69
CA LYS A 13 -15.98 17.26 8.07
C LYS A 13 -16.18 17.74 6.64
N PRO A 14 -15.84 19.00 6.25
CA PRO A 14 -16.00 19.43 4.86
C PRO A 14 -15.15 18.61 3.88
N ILE A 15 -13.94 18.19 4.27
CA ILE A 15 -13.08 17.36 3.45
C ILE A 15 -13.65 15.94 3.36
N ALA A 16 -14.03 15.35 4.50
CA ALA A 16 -14.67 14.04 4.55
C ALA A 16 -15.94 13.97 3.69
N ASP A 17 -16.79 15.01 3.75
CA ASP A 17 -18.04 15.11 2.97
C ASP A 17 -17.76 15.20 1.46
N ILE A 18 -16.76 15.98 1.04
CA ILE A 18 -16.35 16.10 -0.37
C ILE A 18 -15.84 14.74 -0.88
N LEU A 19 -14.98 14.06 -0.11
CA LEU A 19 -14.47 12.74 -0.45
C LEU A 19 -15.62 11.73 -0.54
N LYS A 20 -16.49 11.70 0.48
CA LYS A 20 -17.66 10.82 0.51
C LYS A 20 -18.54 11.02 -0.72
N TYR A 21 -18.97 12.25 -0.97
CA TYR A 21 -19.80 12.56 -2.13
C TYR A 21 -19.15 12.15 -3.45
N GLY A 22 -17.88 12.46 -3.61
CA GLY A 22 -17.13 12.12 -4.82
C GLY A 22 -17.06 10.61 -5.06
N PHE A 23 -16.72 9.84 -4.05
CA PHE A 23 -16.63 8.39 -4.18
C PHE A 23 -17.98 7.69 -4.31
N GLU A 24 -19.03 8.17 -3.61
CA GLU A 24 -20.38 7.64 -3.78
C GLU A 24 -20.92 7.87 -5.21
N LYS A 25 -20.61 9.03 -5.81
CA LYS A 25 -20.92 9.31 -7.22
C LYS A 25 -20.21 8.37 -8.19
N GLU A 26 -19.04 7.86 -7.81
CA GLU A 26 -18.25 6.90 -8.57
C GLU A 26 -18.64 5.44 -8.31
N GLY A 27 -19.70 5.19 -7.51
CA GLY A 27 -20.25 3.87 -7.23
C GLY A 27 -19.59 3.12 -6.06
N PHE A 28 -18.82 3.80 -5.22
CA PHE A 28 -18.24 3.21 -4.01
C PHE A 28 -19.19 3.32 -2.82
N ARG A 29 -19.07 2.41 -1.88
CA ARG A 29 -19.67 2.55 -0.55
C ARG A 29 -18.68 3.26 0.38
N VAL A 30 -19.07 4.39 0.95
CA VAL A 30 -18.17 5.20 1.78
C VAL A 30 -18.65 5.27 3.21
N GLN A 31 -17.74 5.02 4.14
CA GLN A 31 -17.91 5.30 5.55
C GLN A 31 -16.89 6.33 5.97
N CYS A 32 -17.28 7.23 6.88
CA CYS A 32 -16.39 8.24 7.43
C CYS A 32 -16.23 8.02 8.93
N ALA A 33 -15.03 8.21 9.40
CA ALA A 33 -14.65 8.34 10.80
C ALA A 33 -13.94 9.68 10.99
N TYR A 34 -14.15 10.32 12.12
CA TYR A 34 -13.61 11.65 12.39
C TYR A 34 -12.49 11.64 13.43
N THR A 35 -12.12 10.46 13.89
CA THR A 35 -10.99 10.23 14.79
C THR A 35 -10.25 8.93 14.41
N GLY A 36 -9.00 8.83 14.79
CA GLY A 36 -8.19 7.64 14.54
C GLY A 36 -8.75 6.40 15.23
N SER A 37 -9.18 6.54 16.49
CA SER A 37 -9.76 5.44 17.28
C SER A 37 -11.06 4.93 16.66
N GLU A 38 -11.95 5.83 16.20
CA GLU A 38 -13.18 5.47 15.51
C GLU A 38 -12.89 4.73 14.21
N GLY A 39 -11.96 5.27 13.40
CA GLY A 39 -11.56 4.66 12.13
C GLY A 39 -10.99 3.26 12.30
N PHE A 40 -10.10 3.08 13.27
CA PHE A 40 -9.55 1.77 13.59
C PHE A 40 -10.64 0.79 14.05
N ALA A 41 -11.54 1.20 14.93
CA ALA A 41 -12.65 0.36 15.39
C ALA A 41 -13.60 -0.04 14.24
N MET A 42 -13.89 0.90 13.32
CA MET A 42 -14.71 0.61 12.13
C MET A 42 -14.03 -0.38 11.19
N ALA A 43 -12.74 -0.20 10.90
CA ALA A 43 -11.97 -1.10 10.06
C ALA A 43 -11.87 -2.51 10.67
N SER A 44 -11.72 -2.60 12.00
CA SER A 44 -11.67 -3.87 12.73
C SER A 44 -12.99 -4.65 12.67
N LYS A 45 -14.11 -3.94 12.77
CA LYS A 45 -15.44 -4.56 12.75
C LYS A 45 -15.87 -4.99 11.34
N ASN A 46 -15.53 -4.20 10.34
CA ASN A 46 -15.94 -4.42 8.95
C ASN A 46 -14.83 -3.91 8.02
N PRO A 47 -13.81 -4.75 7.73
CA PRO A 47 -12.68 -4.33 6.93
C PRO A 47 -13.08 -3.71 5.59
N PRO A 48 -12.60 -2.48 5.28
CA PRO A 48 -12.82 -1.85 3.99
C PRO A 48 -11.90 -2.42 2.92
N ASP A 49 -12.19 -2.13 1.65
CA ASP A 49 -11.31 -2.46 0.54
C ASP A 49 -10.13 -1.48 0.40
N LEU A 50 -10.28 -0.25 0.95
CA LEU A 50 -9.24 0.78 0.99
C LEU A 50 -9.54 1.80 2.09
N VAL A 51 -8.48 2.33 2.70
CA VAL A 51 -8.56 3.43 3.67
C VAL A 51 -7.92 4.70 3.08
N LEU A 52 -8.66 5.83 3.16
CA LEU A 52 -8.10 7.17 3.04
C LEU A 52 -7.92 7.69 4.46
N LEU A 53 -6.70 8.08 4.83
CA LEU A 53 -6.34 8.37 6.21
C LEU A 53 -5.64 9.72 6.31
N ASP A 54 -6.23 10.64 7.05
CA ASP A 54 -5.53 11.88 7.35
C ASP A 54 -4.34 11.63 8.28
N TRP A 55 -3.29 12.39 8.02
CA TRP A 55 -2.10 12.40 8.86
C TRP A 55 -2.40 13.00 10.26
N MET A 56 -3.13 14.12 10.28
CA MET A 56 -3.36 14.89 11.50
C MET A 56 -4.76 14.63 12.04
N LEU A 57 -4.89 13.67 12.94
CA LEU A 57 -6.14 13.37 13.63
C LEU A 57 -6.10 13.86 15.08
N PRO A 58 -7.25 14.18 15.68
CA PRO A 58 -7.31 14.85 16.98
C PRO A 58 -6.94 13.97 18.18
N ASP A 59 -7.00 12.65 18.04
CA ASP A 59 -6.81 11.69 19.14
C ASP A 59 -5.53 10.85 18.98
N ILE A 60 -5.35 10.23 17.82
CA ILE A 60 -4.18 9.39 17.50
C ILE A 60 -3.60 9.89 16.17
N ASN A 61 -2.28 10.02 16.09
CA ASN A 61 -1.63 10.40 14.84
C ASN A 61 -1.96 9.39 13.73
N GLY A 62 -2.30 9.88 12.54
CA GLY A 62 -2.65 9.04 11.40
C GLY A 62 -1.57 8.00 11.05
N VAL A 63 -0.28 8.32 11.28
CA VAL A 63 0.83 7.38 11.10
C VAL A 63 0.72 6.18 12.03
N ASP A 64 0.32 6.39 13.28
CA ASP A 64 0.15 5.30 14.25
C ASP A 64 -1.10 4.46 13.90
N VAL A 65 -2.19 5.10 13.45
CA VAL A 65 -3.37 4.39 12.92
C VAL A 65 -2.99 3.55 11.70
N CYS A 66 -2.20 4.11 10.78
CA CYS A 66 -1.69 3.39 9.61
C CYS A 66 -0.91 2.15 10.02
N ARG A 67 0.02 2.29 10.98
CA ARG A 67 0.81 1.18 11.50
C ARG A 67 -0.07 0.10 12.12
N MET A 68 -1.02 0.48 12.98
CA MET A 68 -1.96 -0.45 13.62
C MET A 68 -2.80 -1.22 12.58
N LEU A 69 -3.27 -0.53 11.54
CA LEU A 69 -4.04 -1.16 10.47
C LEU A 69 -3.18 -2.09 9.60
N THR A 70 -1.95 -1.71 9.28
CA THR A 70 -1.05 -2.53 8.45
C THR A 70 -0.48 -3.74 9.18
N GLU A 71 -0.34 -3.66 10.51
CA GLU A 71 0.06 -4.81 11.35
C GLU A 71 -1.02 -5.88 11.45
N GLN A 72 -2.30 -5.48 11.44
CA GLN A 72 -3.42 -6.40 11.65
C GLN A 72 -4.16 -6.79 10.37
N TYR A 73 -4.17 -5.90 9.36
CA TYR A 73 -5.00 -6.07 8.18
C TYR A 73 -4.19 -5.83 6.90
N ARG A 74 -4.58 -6.50 5.82
CA ARG A 74 -4.01 -6.32 4.46
C ARG A 74 -4.87 -5.35 3.65
N ILE A 75 -5.11 -4.16 4.18
CA ILE A 75 -5.93 -3.14 3.55
C ILE A 75 -4.99 -2.09 2.95
N PRO A 76 -5.15 -1.71 1.68
CA PRO A 76 -4.39 -0.60 1.11
C PRO A 76 -4.78 0.72 1.78
N ILE A 77 -3.76 1.52 2.09
CA ILE A 77 -3.92 2.81 2.78
C ILE A 77 -3.29 3.91 1.95
N ILE A 78 -4.06 4.96 1.67
CA ILE A 78 -3.58 6.22 1.11
C ILE A 78 -3.60 7.27 2.21
N MET A 79 -2.44 7.85 2.51
CA MET A 79 -2.34 8.95 3.46
C MET A 79 -2.71 10.28 2.80
N LEU A 80 -3.54 11.07 3.48
CA LEU A 80 -3.81 12.46 3.13
C LEU A 80 -2.95 13.35 4.05
N THR A 81 -2.18 14.28 3.49
CA THR A 81 -1.26 15.10 4.30
C THR A 81 -1.20 16.54 3.85
N ALA A 82 -1.25 17.47 4.79
CA ALA A 82 -0.96 18.89 4.53
C ALA A 82 0.56 19.15 4.43
N ARG A 83 1.40 18.19 4.82
CA ARG A 83 2.85 18.33 4.86
C ARG A 83 3.45 17.91 3.51
N GLY A 84 4.15 18.84 2.88
CA GLY A 84 4.75 18.65 1.55
C GLY A 84 6.24 18.32 1.58
N SER A 85 6.89 18.25 2.75
CA SER A 85 8.32 17.95 2.81
C SER A 85 8.59 16.50 2.42
N VAL A 86 9.75 16.26 1.82
CA VAL A 86 10.21 14.91 1.47
C VAL A 86 10.31 14.02 2.71
N GLU A 87 10.71 14.60 3.84
CA GLU A 87 10.85 13.90 5.13
C GLU A 87 9.50 13.44 5.68
N ASP A 88 8.45 14.26 5.61
CA ASP A 88 7.11 13.87 6.04
C ASP A 88 6.53 12.74 5.17
N LYS A 89 6.76 12.81 3.85
CA LYS A 89 6.34 11.75 2.91
C LYS A 89 7.08 10.44 3.16
N LEU A 90 8.37 10.50 3.47
CA LEU A 90 9.18 9.34 3.84
C LEU A 90 8.67 8.70 5.12
N TYR A 91 8.36 9.52 6.13
CA TYR A 91 7.83 9.03 7.41
C TYR A 91 6.45 8.38 7.27
N GLY A 92 5.56 8.95 6.43
CA GLY A 92 4.26 8.35 6.12
C GLY A 92 4.39 7.01 5.39
N LEU A 93 5.30 6.90 4.43
CA LEU A 93 5.58 5.63 3.76
C LEU A 93 6.24 4.61 4.69
N GLU A 94 7.06 5.04 5.65
CA GLU A 94 7.63 4.17 6.69
C GLU A 94 6.58 3.56 7.61
N SER A 95 5.38 4.14 7.73
CA SER A 95 4.29 3.59 8.53
C SER A 95 3.54 2.42 7.88
N GLY A 96 3.77 2.14 6.60
CA GLY A 96 3.09 1.07 5.87
C GLY A 96 2.06 1.52 4.83
N ALA A 97 1.88 2.83 4.64
CA ALA A 97 1.01 3.36 3.59
C ALA A 97 1.47 2.95 2.19
N ASP A 98 0.51 2.72 1.29
CA ASP A 98 0.77 2.34 -0.11
C ASP A 98 1.01 3.56 -0.99
N ASP A 99 0.36 4.68 -0.67
CA ASP A 99 0.48 5.95 -1.38
C ASP A 99 0.20 7.12 -0.43
N TYR A 100 0.51 8.34 -0.89
CA TYR A 100 0.17 9.58 -0.19
C TYR A 100 -0.32 10.63 -1.16
N ILE A 101 -1.21 11.52 -0.67
CA ILE A 101 -1.74 12.65 -1.43
C ILE A 101 -1.61 13.90 -0.58
N THR A 102 -1.03 14.96 -1.15
CA THR A 102 -0.87 16.23 -0.45
C THR A 102 -2.14 17.08 -0.55
N LYS A 103 -2.57 17.67 0.57
CA LYS A 103 -3.61 18.70 0.62
C LYS A 103 -3.00 20.06 0.22
N PRO A 104 -3.68 20.89 -0.59
CA PRO A 104 -4.97 20.64 -1.22
C PRO A 104 -4.84 19.68 -2.43
N PHE A 105 -5.83 18.83 -2.64
CA PHE A 105 -5.87 17.86 -3.71
C PHE A 105 -7.06 18.08 -4.67
N ASP A 106 -6.93 17.62 -5.89
CA ASP A 106 -8.07 17.48 -6.82
C ASP A 106 -8.76 16.13 -6.53
N LEU A 107 -10.06 16.16 -6.30
CA LEU A 107 -10.86 14.96 -6.04
C LEU A 107 -10.71 13.91 -7.17
N ARG A 108 -10.55 14.36 -8.42
CA ARG A 108 -10.35 13.46 -9.57
C ARG A 108 -9.02 12.71 -9.46
N GLU A 109 -7.97 13.34 -8.92
CA GLU A 109 -6.69 12.69 -8.65
C GLU A 109 -6.86 11.60 -7.59
N VAL A 110 -7.53 11.92 -6.48
CA VAL A 110 -7.77 10.96 -5.39
C VAL A 110 -8.54 9.74 -5.92
N VAL A 111 -9.60 9.97 -6.68
CA VAL A 111 -10.41 8.90 -7.29
C VAL A 111 -9.57 8.04 -8.24
N ALA A 112 -8.75 8.65 -9.09
CA ALA A 112 -7.89 7.92 -10.03
C ALA A 112 -6.88 7.02 -9.31
N ARG A 113 -6.26 7.51 -8.23
CA ARG A 113 -5.32 6.74 -7.40
C ARG A 113 -6.01 5.59 -6.70
N VAL A 114 -7.14 5.83 -6.06
CA VAL A 114 -7.96 4.78 -5.42
C VAL A 114 -8.34 3.69 -6.42
N ARG A 115 -8.86 4.06 -7.59
CA ARG A 115 -9.20 3.09 -8.65
C ARG A 115 -7.99 2.28 -9.11
N THR A 116 -6.85 2.91 -9.23
CA THR A 116 -5.61 2.25 -9.66
C THR A 116 -5.17 1.20 -8.63
N ILE A 117 -5.19 1.55 -7.34
CA ILE A 117 -4.84 0.63 -6.26
C ILE A 117 -5.83 -0.53 -6.20
N LEU A 118 -7.14 -0.26 -6.16
CA LEU A 118 -8.17 -1.30 -6.10
C LEU A 118 -8.13 -2.25 -7.31
N ARG A 119 -7.96 -1.71 -8.53
CA ARG A 119 -7.86 -2.54 -9.75
C ARG A 119 -6.68 -3.50 -9.71
N ARG A 120 -5.55 -3.08 -9.16
CA ARG A 120 -4.37 -3.96 -9.00
C ARG A 120 -4.64 -5.04 -7.99
N PHE A 121 -5.28 -4.69 -6.90
CA PHE A 121 -5.69 -5.61 -5.85
C PHE A 121 -6.68 -6.68 -6.37
N ASP A 122 -7.65 -6.27 -7.20
CA ASP A 122 -8.60 -7.19 -7.82
C ASP A 122 -7.95 -8.10 -8.88
N LYS A 123 -7.04 -7.56 -9.70
CA LYS A 123 -6.27 -8.37 -10.67
C LYS A 123 -5.43 -9.43 -9.98
N ALA A 124 -4.87 -9.09 -8.86
CA ALA A 124 -4.09 -10.00 -8.09
C ALA A 124 -4.96 -11.09 -7.43
N ARG A 125 -6.20 -10.79 -7.05
CA ARG A 125 -7.20 -11.78 -6.56
C ARG A 125 -7.82 -12.66 -7.66
N GLY A 126 -7.78 -12.25 -8.94
CA GLY A 126 -8.53 -12.88 -10.04
C GLY A 126 -7.73 -13.78 -10.99
N LEU A 127 -6.45 -13.90 -10.84
CA LEU A 127 -5.59 -14.63 -11.77
C LEU A 127 -4.72 -15.64 -11.03
N SER A 128 -5.23 -16.85 -10.77
CA SER A 128 -4.33 -18.00 -10.84
C SER A 128 -5.00 -19.34 -10.55
N GLU A 129 -4.69 -20.32 -11.38
CA GLU A 129 -4.55 -21.73 -11.02
C GLU A 129 -3.53 -21.83 -9.87
N ASP A 130 -3.65 -22.82 -8.99
CA ASP A 130 -2.81 -23.07 -7.82
C ASP A 130 -1.29 -23.01 -8.11
N LYS A 131 -0.73 -21.84 -8.19
CA LYS A 131 0.72 -21.66 -8.35
C LYS A 131 1.34 -21.21 -7.02
N HIS A 132 1.87 -22.19 -6.31
CA HIS A 132 2.81 -21.91 -5.23
C HIS A 132 4.17 -21.58 -5.81
N LEU A 133 4.66 -20.37 -5.60
CA LEU A 133 6.03 -20.01 -5.95
C LEU A 133 6.90 -20.23 -4.71
N VAL A 134 7.73 -21.26 -4.73
CA VAL A 134 8.67 -21.54 -3.65
C VAL A 134 10.03 -20.93 -4.00
N CYS A 135 10.52 -20.03 -3.15
CA CYS A 135 11.78 -19.33 -3.34
C CYS A 135 12.59 -19.38 -2.04
N GLY A 136 13.44 -20.40 -1.91
CA GLY A 136 14.21 -20.64 -0.69
C GLY A 136 13.28 -20.90 0.51
N HIS A 137 13.34 -20.02 1.52
CA HIS A 137 12.51 -20.10 2.72
C HIS A 137 11.14 -19.41 2.60
N LEU A 138 10.82 -18.87 1.42
CA LEU A 138 9.53 -18.21 1.15
C LEU A 138 8.64 -19.10 0.29
N THR A 139 7.38 -19.19 0.67
CA THR A 139 6.30 -19.77 -0.13
C THR A 139 5.28 -18.69 -0.42
N VAL A 140 5.04 -18.40 -1.69
CA VAL A 140 4.05 -17.42 -2.12
C VAL A 140 2.82 -18.15 -2.67
N THR A 141 1.66 -17.89 -2.09
CA THR A 141 0.37 -18.34 -2.59
C THR A 141 -0.29 -17.17 -3.30
N GLU A 142 -0.21 -17.17 -4.64
CA GLU A 142 -0.68 -16.03 -5.42
C GLU A 142 -2.20 -15.81 -5.31
N GLN A 143 -2.98 -16.88 -5.20
CA GLN A 143 -4.45 -16.82 -5.03
C GLN A 143 -4.86 -16.12 -3.74
N GLU A 144 -4.16 -16.42 -2.65
CA GLU A 144 -4.47 -15.87 -1.34
C GLU A 144 -3.75 -14.55 -1.06
N HIS A 145 -2.88 -14.10 -1.98
CA HIS A 145 -1.96 -12.98 -1.75
C HIS A 145 -1.13 -13.13 -0.49
N CYS A 146 -0.76 -14.38 -0.19
CA CYS A 146 -0.04 -14.74 1.01
C CYS A 146 1.41 -15.04 0.70
N VAL A 147 2.29 -14.61 1.59
CA VAL A 147 3.68 -15.03 1.63
C VAL A 147 3.93 -15.65 2.99
N TYR A 148 4.49 -16.85 2.99
CA TYR A 148 4.89 -17.55 4.19
C TYR A 148 6.41 -17.61 4.25
N LYS A 149 6.97 -17.43 5.44
CA LYS A 149 8.38 -17.62 5.75
C LYS A 149 8.49 -18.75 6.77
N HIS A 150 9.10 -19.88 6.40
CA HIS A 150 9.13 -21.08 7.25
C HIS A 150 7.73 -21.45 7.79
N ASP A 151 6.72 -21.43 6.91
CA ASP A 151 5.30 -21.70 7.21
C ASP A 151 4.59 -20.67 8.11
N GLU A 152 5.28 -19.60 8.53
CA GLU A 152 4.67 -18.45 9.22
C GLU A 152 4.22 -17.39 8.22
N LEU A 153 2.98 -16.92 8.37
CA LEU A 153 2.41 -15.90 7.50
C LEU A 153 3.13 -14.56 7.68
N LEU A 154 3.70 -14.02 6.58
CA LEU A 154 4.29 -12.68 6.59
C LEU A 154 3.22 -11.60 6.43
N ASN A 155 3.23 -10.63 7.34
CA ASN A 155 2.41 -9.45 7.22
C ASN A 155 3.06 -8.43 6.28
N LEU A 156 2.69 -8.49 4.99
CA LEU A 156 3.13 -7.55 3.96
C LEU A 156 1.98 -6.62 3.59
N THR A 157 2.29 -5.35 3.37
CA THR A 157 1.32 -4.45 2.73
C THR A 157 1.13 -4.86 1.27
N PRO A 158 0.03 -4.41 0.61
CA PRO A 158 -0.20 -4.71 -0.80
C PRO A 158 0.98 -4.37 -1.71
N LYS A 159 1.61 -3.21 -1.50
CA LYS A 159 2.77 -2.78 -2.30
C LYS A 159 4.04 -3.57 -2.00
N GLU A 160 4.25 -3.95 -0.76
CA GLU A 160 5.35 -4.86 -0.39
C GLU A 160 5.16 -6.24 -1.05
N TYR A 161 3.94 -6.75 -1.06
CA TYR A 161 3.60 -8.01 -1.73
C TYR A 161 3.86 -7.94 -3.24
N GLU A 162 3.29 -6.93 -3.94
CA GLU A 162 3.46 -6.75 -5.38
C GLU A 162 4.94 -6.62 -5.76
N LEU A 163 5.69 -5.82 -5.00
CA LEU A 163 7.11 -5.60 -5.23
C LEU A 163 7.93 -6.87 -4.99
N LEU A 164 7.66 -7.60 -3.91
CA LEU A 164 8.31 -8.88 -3.64
C LEU A 164 8.01 -9.89 -4.74
N LEU A 165 6.76 -10.03 -5.14
CA LEU A 165 6.34 -10.95 -6.20
C LEU A 165 7.01 -10.63 -7.53
N CYS A 166 7.16 -9.34 -7.87
CA CYS A 166 7.90 -8.89 -9.05
C CYS A 166 9.34 -9.42 -9.04
N PHE A 167 10.04 -9.29 -7.91
CA PHE A 167 11.41 -9.79 -7.78
C PHE A 167 11.51 -11.32 -7.84
N LEU A 168 10.62 -12.02 -7.16
CA LEU A 168 10.63 -13.49 -7.11
C LEU A 168 10.31 -14.14 -8.46
N LYS A 169 9.44 -13.51 -9.26
CA LYS A 169 9.12 -13.95 -10.63
C LYS A 169 10.23 -13.70 -11.65
N HIS A 170 11.16 -12.79 -11.35
CA HIS A 170 12.23 -12.40 -12.27
C HIS A 170 13.60 -12.46 -11.58
N PRO A 171 14.04 -13.66 -11.17
CA PRO A 171 15.31 -13.82 -10.48
C PRO A 171 16.48 -13.36 -11.37
N ARG A 172 17.45 -12.70 -10.76
CA ARG A 172 18.65 -12.13 -11.37
C ARG A 172 18.40 -10.95 -12.33
N GLN A 173 17.16 -10.60 -12.64
CA GLN A 173 16.84 -9.42 -13.45
C GLN A 173 17.08 -8.16 -12.62
N VAL A 174 17.75 -7.17 -13.23
CA VAL A 174 17.93 -5.83 -12.64
C VAL A 174 16.73 -4.96 -13.03
N PHE A 175 16.09 -4.36 -12.04
CA PHE A 175 15.04 -3.37 -12.23
C PHE A 175 15.55 -2.00 -11.81
N THR A 176 15.33 -0.98 -12.64
CA THR A 176 15.56 0.41 -12.23
C THR A 176 14.50 0.86 -11.25
N ARG A 177 14.82 1.87 -10.42
CA ARG A 177 13.86 2.45 -9.48
C ARG A 177 12.61 2.98 -10.20
N THR A 178 12.81 3.65 -11.32
CA THR A 178 11.72 4.19 -12.15
C THR A 178 10.84 3.05 -12.68
N ALA A 179 11.44 2.00 -13.26
CA ALA A 179 10.66 0.87 -13.78
C ALA A 179 9.84 0.18 -12.68
N LEU A 180 10.40 0.01 -11.47
CA LEU A 180 9.65 -0.53 -10.33
C LEU A 180 8.53 0.42 -9.88
N LEU A 181 8.80 1.73 -9.86
CA LEU A 181 7.79 2.72 -9.52
C LEU A 181 6.62 2.66 -10.51
N ASP A 182 6.91 2.72 -11.79
CA ASP A 182 5.90 2.67 -12.85
C ASP A 182 5.10 1.35 -12.83
N GLN A 183 5.79 0.23 -12.64
CA GLN A 183 5.15 -1.09 -12.65
C GLN A 183 4.27 -1.31 -11.42
N ILE A 184 4.71 -0.91 -10.22
CA ILE A 184 4.04 -1.19 -8.95
C ILE A 184 3.10 -0.06 -8.54
N TRP A 185 3.43 1.20 -8.77
CA TRP A 185 2.59 2.35 -8.42
C TRP A 185 1.86 2.96 -9.63
N GLY A 186 2.41 2.81 -10.85
CA GLY A 186 1.82 3.28 -12.11
C GLY A 186 2.52 4.51 -12.65
N TYR A 187 2.37 4.71 -13.97
CA TYR A 187 2.99 5.84 -14.68
C TYR A 187 2.54 7.21 -14.18
N ASP A 188 1.31 7.30 -13.66
CA ASP A 188 0.74 8.55 -13.14
C ASP A 188 1.09 8.80 -11.67
N PHE A 189 1.96 7.98 -11.08
CA PHE A 189 2.38 8.17 -9.69
C PHE A 189 3.31 9.38 -9.58
N ALA A 190 2.83 10.46 -8.97
CA ALA A 190 3.58 11.71 -8.79
C ALA A 190 4.61 11.67 -7.63
N GLY A 191 4.91 10.48 -7.09
CA GLY A 191 5.85 10.29 -5.99
C GLY A 191 7.30 10.14 -6.45
N ASP A 192 8.22 10.21 -5.47
CA ASP A 192 9.66 10.02 -5.67
C ASP A 192 10.01 8.53 -5.77
N THR A 193 11.06 8.21 -6.54
CA THR A 193 11.65 6.87 -6.63
C THR A 193 12.16 6.32 -5.29
N ARG A 194 12.37 7.17 -4.28
CA ARG A 194 12.69 6.81 -2.90
C ARG A 194 11.60 5.93 -2.25
N THR A 195 10.35 6.04 -2.73
CA THR A 195 9.26 5.13 -2.33
C THR A 195 9.65 3.67 -2.52
N VAL A 196 10.31 3.35 -3.63
CA VAL A 196 10.81 2.00 -3.92
C VAL A 196 11.87 1.58 -2.89
N ASP A 197 12.80 2.47 -2.55
CA ASP A 197 13.91 2.18 -1.63
C ASP A 197 13.38 1.78 -0.23
N ILE A 198 12.36 2.49 0.24
CA ILE A 198 11.71 2.23 1.54
C ILE A 198 11.03 0.85 1.54
N HIS A 199 10.24 0.55 0.50
CA HIS A 199 9.54 -0.73 0.41
C HIS A 199 10.52 -1.90 0.25
N VAL A 200 11.60 -1.74 -0.52
CA VAL A 200 12.67 -2.73 -0.63
C VAL A 200 13.32 -2.98 0.74
N GLN A 201 13.60 -1.94 1.51
CA GLN A 201 14.20 -2.09 2.84
C GLN A 201 13.28 -2.87 3.80
N ARG A 202 11.97 -2.58 3.78
CA ARG A 202 10.97 -3.31 4.58
C ARG A 202 10.87 -4.76 4.19
N ILE A 203 10.80 -5.05 2.88
CA ILE A 203 10.76 -6.41 2.35
C ILE A 203 11.98 -7.19 2.81
N ARG A 204 13.19 -6.61 2.69
CA ARG A 204 14.41 -7.24 3.19
C ARG A 204 14.26 -7.69 4.63
N LYS A 205 13.85 -6.77 5.51
CA LYS A 205 13.70 -7.03 6.94
C LYS A 205 12.61 -8.07 7.24
N LYS A 206 11.42 -7.91 6.65
CA LYS A 206 10.28 -8.80 6.91
C LYS A 206 10.53 -10.21 6.35
N ALA A 207 10.95 -10.29 5.11
CA ALA A 207 11.13 -11.56 4.42
C ALA A 207 12.51 -12.22 4.67
N GLY A 208 13.45 -11.54 5.35
CA GLY A 208 14.80 -12.06 5.58
C GLY A 208 15.61 -12.16 4.29
N LEU A 209 15.51 -11.17 3.42
CA LEU A 209 16.14 -11.15 2.10
C LEU A 209 17.33 -10.18 1.99
N GLU A 210 17.95 -9.80 3.11
CA GLU A 210 19.04 -8.81 3.14
C GLU A 210 20.21 -9.17 2.22
N GLY A 211 20.53 -10.46 2.10
CA GLY A 211 21.59 -10.96 1.22
C GLY A 211 21.15 -11.34 -0.19
N MET A 212 19.85 -11.48 -0.44
CA MET A 212 19.28 -11.95 -1.69
C MET A 212 18.65 -10.84 -2.54
N LEU A 213 18.02 -9.87 -1.91
CA LEU A 213 17.51 -8.68 -2.60
C LEU A 213 18.61 -7.61 -2.63
N VAL A 214 19.40 -7.60 -3.70
CA VAL A 214 20.66 -6.87 -3.80
C VAL A 214 20.45 -5.50 -4.45
N THR A 215 21.12 -4.47 -3.91
CA THR A 215 21.19 -3.15 -4.52
C THR A 215 22.23 -3.16 -5.66
N VAL A 216 21.82 -2.68 -6.83
CA VAL A 216 22.72 -2.37 -7.95
C VAL A 216 22.93 -0.85 -7.91
N PHE A 217 24.11 -0.43 -7.44
CA PHE A 217 24.42 0.98 -7.23
C PHE A 217 24.20 1.81 -8.49
N GLY A 218 23.58 2.99 -8.33
CA GLY A 218 23.27 3.88 -9.44
C GLY A 218 22.14 3.41 -10.36
N VAL A 219 21.63 2.16 -10.24
CA VAL A 219 20.61 1.58 -11.12
C VAL A 219 19.33 1.26 -10.37
N GLY A 220 19.37 0.33 -9.44
CA GLY A 220 18.16 -0.15 -8.76
C GLY A 220 18.40 -1.43 -7.96
N TYR A 221 17.56 -2.46 -8.18
CA TYR A 221 17.54 -3.67 -7.38
C TYR A 221 17.41 -4.93 -8.22
N LYS A 222 17.87 -6.05 -7.68
CA LYS A 222 17.67 -7.39 -8.22
C LYS A 222 17.55 -8.43 -7.11
N TYR A 223 16.79 -9.48 -7.36
CA TYR A 223 16.74 -10.66 -6.52
C TYR A 223 17.74 -11.71 -7.01
N VAL A 224 18.56 -12.22 -6.12
CA VAL A 224 19.55 -13.30 -6.40
C VAL A 224 19.23 -14.44 -5.45
N PRO A 225 18.55 -15.51 -5.93
CA PRO A 225 18.35 -16.71 -5.11
C PRO A 225 19.69 -17.34 -4.72
N GLN A 226 19.75 -17.87 -3.51
CA GLN A 226 20.87 -18.70 -3.04
C GLN A 226 20.79 -20.10 -3.62
#